data_2891af002168a0ca5191915af4fec73f
#
_entry.id   2891af002168a0ca5191915af4fec73f
#
_cell.length_a   1.000
_cell.length_b   1.000
_cell.length_c   1.000
_cell.angle_alpha   90.00
_cell.angle_beta   90.00
_cell.angle_gamma   90.00
#
_symmetry.space_group_name_H-M   'P 1'
#
loop_
_entity.id
_entity.type
_entity.pdbx_description
1 polymer ?
#
loop_
_entity_poly.entity_id
_entity_poly.type
_entity_poly.pdbx_seq_one_letter_code
_entity_poly.pdbx_strand_id
1 'polypeptide(L)'
;MNRPDAAEMILVLDFGGQYNQLIARRVRENHVYCEVHPHTLPLERIRVLAPRGIILTGGPNSVYGEGAVTAPKDLFALGIPVLGICYGAQLMAHLCGGRVETAPTSEYGRTEVEIVDTSSPLFQGIPQTNVCWMSHTDYISGLPHGFHVTARTPVCPIAAMENPAERLYAVQFHPEVMHTEHGTEMLRSFVYDVCGCTGTWRMDSFVQKTIEELRQQIGGGRALCALSGGVDSSVAAVLLSKAIGSQLTCVFVDHGLLRKNEGDEVEAVFGRGGTYDVNFVRINARDRFYARLKGVTEPEQKRKIIGEEFIRVFEEAAREIGAVDFLVQGTIYPDVIESGLGKSAVIKSHHNVGGLPDHVDFKEIVEPLRLLFKDEVRAAGRELGIPDYLVDRQPFPGPGLGIRIIGEVTAEKVHIVQEADAIYREEIEKAGIRKNLGQYFAALTNMRSVGVMGDGRTYDYAIALRAVETSDFMTAESAQLPWELLARVTTRIVNEVRGVNRVLYDCTGKPPGTIEFE
;
A
#
# COMPACT_ATOMS: atom_id res chain seq x y z
N MET A 1 -2.45 -8.08 -20.64
CA MET A 1 -3.74 -7.89 -19.95
C MET A 1 -4.51 -6.79 -20.63
N ASN A 2 -5.71 -7.07 -21.12
CA ASN A 2 -6.62 -6.03 -21.58
C ASN A 2 -7.03 -5.18 -20.38
N ARG A 3 -7.07 -3.85 -20.56
CA ARG A 3 -7.61 -2.96 -19.52
C ARG A 3 -8.99 -3.45 -19.11
N PRO A 4 -9.34 -3.42 -17.80
CA PRO A 4 -10.72 -3.60 -17.38
C PRO A 4 -11.58 -2.62 -18.18
N ASP A 5 -12.85 -2.92 -18.40
CA ASP A 5 -13.74 -2.09 -19.20
C ASP A 5 -13.52 -0.60 -18.93
N ALA A 6 -12.78 0.04 -19.83
CA ALA A 6 -12.35 1.43 -19.74
C ALA A 6 -13.51 2.42 -19.89
N ALA A 7 -14.77 1.92 -19.89
CA ALA A 7 -15.97 2.74 -20.04
C ALA A 7 -16.12 3.79 -18.91
N GLU A 8 -15.53 3.54 -17.74
CA GLU A 8 -15.67 4.41 -16.55
C GLU A 8 -14.33 4.63 -15.85
N MET A 9 -13.37 5.22 -16.54
CA MET A 9 -12.06 5.49 -15.94
C MET A 9 -11.93 6.96 -15.53
N ILE A 10 -11.39 7.21 -14.33
CA ILE A 10 -10.89 8.51 -13.88
C ILE A 10 -9.36 8.54 -14.08
N LEU A 11 -8.88 9.57 -14.74
CA LEU A 11 -7.45 9.81 -14.91
C LEU A 11 -6.95 10.73 -13.79
N VAL A 12 -5.98 10.28 -13.01
CA VAL A 12 -5.31 11.09 -11.99
C VAL A 12 -3.95 11.52 -12.54
N LEU A 13 -3.74 12.83 -12.72
CA LEU A 13 -2.46 13.40 -13.15
C LEU A 13 -1.64 13.82 -11.92
N ASP A 14 -0.47 13.20 -11.80
CA ASP A 14 0.42 13.39 -10.65
C ASP A 14 1.38 14.57 -10.89
N PHE A 15 1.28 15.58 -10.03
CA PHE A 15 2.14 16.75 -9.99
C PHE A 15 3.22 16.68 -8.90
N GLY A 16 3.49 15.49 -8.34
CA GLY A 16 4.50 15.25 -7.32
C GLY A 16 4.03 15.49 -5.89
N GLY A 17 2.72 15.54 -5.66
CA GLY A 17 2.13 15.66 -4.33
C GLY A 17 2.25 14.36 -3.52
N GLN A 18 2.23 14.48 -2.20
CA GLN A 18 2.34 13.32 -1.29
C GLN A 18 1.09 12.42 -1.29
N TYR A 19 -0.07 12.93 -1.71
CA TYR A 19 -1.37 12.25 -1.57
C TYR A 19 -1.93 11.71 -2.89
N ASN A 20 -1.14 11.62 -3.98
CA ASN A 20 -1.58 11.15 -5.29
C ASN A 20 -2.19 9.74 -5.25
N GLN A 21 -1.53 8.80 -4.56
CA GLN A 21 -2.04 7.43 -4.39
C GLN A 21 -3.31 7.39 -3.53
N LEU A 22 -3.42 8.30 -2.55
CA LEU A 22 -4.60 8.39 -1.70
C LEU A 22 -5.82 8.89 -2.49
N ILE A 23 -5.64 9.87 -3.40
CA ILE A 23 -6.69 10.31 -4.33
C ILE A 23 -7.20 9.13 -5.16
N ALA A 24 -6.27 8.37 -5.77
CA ALA A 24 -6.63 7.21 -6.58
C ALA A 24 -7.39 6.16 -5.74
N ARG A 25 -6.93 5.90 -4.52
CA ARG A 25 -7.60 4.98 -3.60
C ARG A 25 -9.02 5.42 -3.26
N ARG A 26 -9.25 6.73 -2.99
CA ARG A 26 -10.60 7.27 -2.73
C ARG A 26 -11.53 7.12 -3.93
N VAL A 27 -11.02 7.29 -5.15
CA VAL A 27 -11.80 7.01 -6.38
C VAL A 27 -12.20 5.54 -6.45
N ARG A 28 -11.26 4.61 -6.15
CA ARG A 28 -11.50 3.15 -6.14
C ARG A 28 -12.49 2.73 -5.05
N GLU A 29 -12.44 3.34 -3.87
CA GLU A 29 -13.40 3.11 -2.79
C GLU A 29 -14.84 3.49 -3.21
N ASN A 30 -14.99 4.38 -4.18
CA ASN A 30 -16.27 4.67 -4.84
C ASN A 30 -16.59 3.73 -6.02
N HIS A 31 -15.95 2.56 -6.10
CA HIS A 31 -16.17 1.56 -7.15
C HIS A 31 -15.95 2.07 -8.59
N VAL A 32 -15.08 3.07 -8.76
CA VAL A 32 -14.70 3.61 -10.07
C VAL A 32 -13.24 3.32 -10.35
N TYR A 33 -12.96 2.74 -11.52
CA TYR A 33 -11.58 2.48 -11.94
C TYR A 33 -10.82 3.78 -12.17
N CYS A 34 -9.56 3.86 -11.77
CA CYS A 34 -8.70 4.99 -12.05
C CYS A 34 -7.25 4.57 -12.34
N GLU A 35 -6.56 5.40 -13.09
CA GLU A 35 -5.13 5.27 -13.35
C GLU A 35 -4.42 6.55 -12.95
N VAL A 36 -3.24 6.40 -12.32
CA VAL A 36 -2.35 7.53 -12.00
C VAL A 36 -1.28 7.62 -13.07
N HIS A 37 -1.16 8.78 -13.70
CA HIS A 37 -0.17 9.06 -14.71
C HIS A 37 0.60 10.35 -14.39
N PRO A 38 1.85 10.50 -14.86
CA PRO A 38 2.60 11.73 -14.66
C PRO A 38 1.91 12.90 -15.39
N HIS A 39 2.04 14.10 -14.84
CA HIS A 39 1.51 15.35 -15.43
C HIS A 39 1.97 15.58 -16.88
N THR A 40 3.08 14.96 -17.28
CA THR A 40 3.65 15.02 -18.64
C THR A 40 2.94 14.13 -19.66
N LEU A 41 1.86 13.44 -19.28
CA LEU A 41 1.11 12.56 -20.18
C LEU A 41 0.61 13.37 -21.41
N PRO A 42 0.97 12.99 -22.65
CA PRO A 42 0.56 13.71 -23.85
C PRO A 42 -0.97 13.75 -24.00
N LEU A 43 -1.52 14.88 -24.46
CA LEU A 43 -2.97 15.05 -24.68
C LEU A 43 -3.56 14.00 -25.61
N GLU A 44 -2.81 13.57 -26.64
CA GLU A 44 -3.25 12.49 -27.54
C GLU A 44 -3.45 11.16 -26.79
N ARG A 45 -2.62 10.89 -25.77
CA ARG A 45 -2.80 9.70 -24.93
C ARG A 45 -4.04 9.84 -24.05
N ILE A 46 -4.32 11.04 -23.53
CA ILE A 46 -5.54 11.31 -22.75
C ILE A 46 -6.78 11.09 -23.65
N ARG A 47 -6.76 11.56 -24.89
CA ARG A 47 -7.85 11.32 -25.86
C ARG A 47 -8.05 9.83 -26.13
N VAL A 48 -6.97 9.07 -26.29
CA VAL A 48 -7.03 7.60 -26.50
C VAL A 48 -7.54 6.88 -25.24
N LEU A 49 -7.15 7.36 -24.07
CA LEU A 49 -7.64 6.83 -22.79
C LEU A 49 -9.13 7.09 -22.58
N ALA A 50 -9.64 8.20 -23.16
CA ALA A 50 -11.04 8.64 -23.06
C ALA A 50 -11.62 8.60 -21.64
N PRO A 51 -10.95 9.19 -20.61
CA PRO A 51 -11.42 9.12 -19.25
C PRO A 51 -12.74 9.86 -19.08
N ARG A 52 -13.58 9.42 -18.14
CA ARG A 52 -14.82 10.10 -17.75
C ARG A 52 -14.55 11.40 -16.99
N GLY A 53 -13.43 11.49 -16.31
CA GLY A 53 -12.98 12.67 -15.58
C GLY A 53 -11.48 12.66 -15.37
N ILE A 54 -10.93 13.84 -15.05
CA ILE A 54 -9.51 14.04 -14.76
C ILE A 54 -9.39 14.69 -13.38
N ILE A 55 -8.47 14.18 -12.55
CA ILE A 55 -8.12 14.81 -11.26
C ILE A 55 -6.66 15.27 -11.36
N LEU A 56 -6.42 16.55 -11.06
CA LEU A 56 -5.09 17.13 -10.93
C LEU A 56 -4.71 17.12 -9.46
N THR A 57 -3.60 16.46 -9.11
CA THR A 57 -3.20 16.29 -7.71
C THR A 57 -2.58 17.56 -7.11
N GLY A 58 -2.29 17.53 -5.82
CA GLY A 58 -1.39 18.47 -5.17
C GLY A 58 0.04 18.38 -5.72
N GLY A 59 0.87 19.35 -5.40
CA GLY A 59 2.28 19.42 -5.80
C GLY A 59 3.10 20.26 -4.83
N PRO A 60 4.45 20.10 -4.81
CA PRO A 60 5.30 20.72 -3.80
C PRO A 60 5.67 22.19 -4.10
N ASN A 61 5.43 22.69 -5.33
CA ASN A 61 5.95 23.97 -5.82
C ASN A 61 4.85 25.01 -6.03
N SER A 62 5.24 26.28 -6.22
CA SER A 62 4.35 27.34 -6.69
C SER A 62 4.14 27.24 -8.20
N VAL A 63 2.91 27.51 -8.69
CA VAL A 63 2.58 27.44 -10.14
C VAL A 63 3.28 28.48 -11.00
N TYR A 64 3.82 29.52 -10.41
CA TYR A 64 4.56 30.63 -11.05
C TYR A 64 6.06 30.62 -10.74
N GLY A 65 6.56 29.63 -9.97
CA GLY A 65 7.97 29.49 -9.64
C GLY A 65 8.83 29.03 -10.81
N GLU A 66 10.14 29.28 -10.72
CA GLU A 66 11.10 28.72 -11.68
C GLU A 66 11.10 27.19 -11.57
N GLY A 67 10.90 26.50 -12.68
CA GLY A 67 10.74 25.03 -12.70
C GLY A 67 9.36 24.53 -12.26
N ALA A 68 8.35 25.39 -12.24
CA ALA A 68 6.97 24.99 -11.95
C ALA A 68 6.51 23.83 -12.82
N VAL A 69 5.92 22.84 -12.19
CA VAL A 69 5.33 21.69 -12.89
C VAL A 69 4.01 22.13 -13.52
N THR A 70 3.84 21.93 -14.82
CA THR A 70 2.67 22.45 -15.55
C THR A 70 1.99 21.35 -16.38
N ALA A 71 0.79 21.66 -16.87
CA ALA A 71 0.06 20.87 -17.84
C ALA A 71 -0.24 21.72 -19.09
N PRO A 72 -0.48 21.11 -20.26
CA PRO A 72 -0.95 21.85 -21.43
C PRO A 72 -2.29 22.54 -21.14
N LYS A 73 -2.41 23.84 -21.46
CA LYS A 73 -3.67 24.60 -21.28
C LYS A 73 -4.86 23.94 -22.00
N ASP A 74 -4.61 23.31 -23.14
CA ASP A 74 -5.62 22.60 -23.94
C ASP A 74 -6.22 21.39 -23.23
N LEU A 75 -5.66 20.97 -22.07
CA LEU A 75 -6.25 19.96 -21.20
C LEU A 75 -7.68 20.33 -20.78
N PHE A 76 -7.89 21.60 -20.44
CA PHE A 76 -9.19 22.11 -19.99
C PHE A 76 -10.19 22.29 -21.15
N ALA A 77 -9.72 22.28 -22.40
CA ALA A 77 -10.55 22.36 -23.59
C ALA A 77 -10.98 20.98 -24.14
N LEU A 78 -10.61 19.88 -23.48
CA LEU A 78 -10.96 18.52 -23.91
C LEU A 78 -12.45 18.18 -23.74
N GLY A 79 -13.23 19.02 -23.01
CA GLY A 79 -14.63 18.74 -22.68
C GLY A 79 -14.83 17.62 -21.65
N ILE A 80 -13.75 17.15 -21.05
CA ILE A 80 -13.73 16.16 -19.97
C ILE A 80 -13.80 16.91 -18.64
N PRO A 81 -14.64 16.49 -17.66
CA PRO A 81 -14.66 17.09 -16.33
C PRO A 81 -13.28 17.07 -15.68
N VAL A 82 -12.87 18.19 -15.07
CA VAL A 82 -11.59 18.28 -14.35
C VAL A 82 -11.82 18.75 -12.93
N LEU A 83 -11.23 18.04 -11.96
CA LEU A 83 -11.13 18.46 -10.55
C LEU A 83 -9.67 18.78 -10.23
N GLY A 84 -9.37 20.02 -9.86
CA GLY A 84 -8.06 20.43 -9.33
C GLY A 84 -8.06 20.38 -7.81
N ILE A 85 -7.05 19.73 -7.22
CA ILE A 85 -6.86 19.64 -5.76
C ILE A 85 -5.57 20.37 -5.38
N CYS A 86 -5.65 21.32 -4.45
CA CYS A 86 -4.51 22.08 -3.91
C CYS A 86 -3.66 22.72 -5.04
N TYR A 87 -2.48 22.21 -5.34
CA TYR A 87 -1.68 22.66 -6.48
C TYR A 87 -2.44 22.57 -7.81
N GLY A 88 -3.18 21.49 -8.03
CA GLY A 88 -4.01 21.31 -9.23
C GLY A 88 -5.10 22.38 -9.37
N ALA A 89 -5.66 22.87 -8.25
CA ALA A 89 -6.60 23.99 -8.24
C ALA A 89 -5.92 25.31 -8.62
N GLN A 90 -4.76 25.57 -8.03
CA GLN A 90 -3.94 26.76 -8.35
C GLN A 90 -3.49 26.75 -9.82
N LEU A 91 -3.05 25.58 -10.32
CA LEU A 91 -2.64 25.42 -11.71
C LEU A 91 -3.81 25.68 -12.69
N MET A 92 -5.00 25.16 -12.39
CA MET A 92 -6.20 25.43 -13.15
C MET A 92 -6.51 26.93 -13.18
N ALA A 93 -6.49 27.60 -12.00
CA ALA A 93 -6.70 29.04 -11.92
C ALA A 93 -5.68 29.81 -12.76
N HIS A 94 -4.40 29.49 -12.61
CA HIS A 94 -3.31 30.16 -13.33
C HIS A 94 -3.43 30.01 -14.86
N LEU A 95 -3.64 28.79 -15.35
CA LEU A 95 -3.72 28.50 -16.78
C LEU A 95 -5.01 29.03 -17.42
N CYS A 96 -6.10 29.17 -16.67
CA CYS A 96 -7.35 29.77 -17.12
C CYS A 96 -7.38 31.30 -17.01
N GLY A 97 -6.27 31.94 -16.59
CA GLY A 97 -6.12 33.40 -16.52
C GLY A 97 -6.55 34.03 -15.21
N GLY A 98 -6.70 33.26 -14.16
CA GLY A 98 -6.83 33.72 -12.77
C GLY A 98 -5.47 34.11 -12.17
N ARG A 99 -5.47 34.43 -10.87
CA ARG A 99 -4.27 34.88 -10.17
C ARG A 99 -4.03 34.01 -8.93
N VAL A 100 -2.76 33.60 -8.78
CA VAL A 100 -2.25 32.84 -7.63
C VAL A 100 -1.12 33.64 -7.01
N GLU A 101 -1.13 33.78 -5.70
CA GLU A 101 -0.17 34.58 -4.94
C GLU A 101 0.16 33.89 -3.62
N THR A 102 1.29 34.25 -3.02
CA THR A 102 1.63 33.81 -1.66
C THR A 102 0.66 34.42 -0.67
N ALA A 103 0.02 33.60 0.16
CA ALA A 103 -0.94 34.05 1.15
C ALA A 103 -0.25 34.88 2.25
N PRO A 104 -0.91 35.93 2.77
CA PRO A 104 -0.39 36.66 3.93
C PRO A 104 -0.16 35.78 5.15
N THR A 105 -0.95 34.73 5.29
CA THR A 105 -0.84 33.69 6.32
C THR A 105 -1.07 32.35 5.66
N SER A 106 -0.15 31.41 5.83
CA SER A 106 -0.28 30.05 5.34
C SER A 106 -1.33 29.28 6.16
N GLU A 107 -2.02 28.33 5.52
CA GLU A 107 -2.97 27.44 6.21
C GLU A 107 -2.43 26.02 6.20
N TYR A 108 -2.18 25.46 7.38
CA TYR A 108 -1.74 24.09 7.60
C TYR A 108 -2.58 23.42 8.69
N GLY A 109 -3.14 22.24 8.37
CA GLY A 109 -3.92 21.48 9.33
C GLY A 109 -5.44 21.64 9.15
N ARG A 110 -6.17 21.33 10.22
CA ARG A 110 -7.64 21.38 10.26
C ARG A 110 -8.10 22.83 10.23
N THR A 111 -8.89 23.18 9.23
CA THR A 111 -9.41 24.55 9.02
C THR A 111 -10.90 24.47 8.74
N GLU A 112 -11.66 25.35 9.39
CA GLU A 112 -13.08 25.51 9.10
C GLU A 112 -13.27 26.18 7.73
N VAL A 113 -14.11 25.58 6.90
CA VAL A 113 -14.47 26.08 5.57
C VAL A 113 -15.97 26.35 5.50
N GLU A 114 -16.34 27.48 4.93
CA GLU A 114 -17.72 27.85 4.63
C GLU A 114 -18.03 27.56 3.17
N ILE A 115 -19.02 26.69 2.93
CA ILE A 115 -19.59 26.45 1.61
C ILE A 115 -20.58 27.58 1.31
N VAL A 116 -20.26 28.41 0.32
CA VAL A 116 -21.06 29.57 -0.07
C VAL A 116 -22.03 29.27 -1.20
N ASP A 117 -21.79 28.21 -1.97
CA ASP A 117 -22.72 27.71 -2.98
C ASP A 117 -23.03 26.23 -2.74
N THR A 118 -24.15 25.97 -2.10
CA THR A 118 -24.66 24.62 -1.82
C THR A 118 -25.31 23.95 -3.04
N SER A 119 -25.49 24.67 -4.14
CA SER A 119 -25.99 24.11 -5.41
C SER A 119 -24.89 23.44 -6.23
N SER A 120 -23.61 23.68 -5.91
CA SER A 120 -22.49 23.01 -6.53
C SER A 120 -22.60 21.49 -6.37
N PRO A 121 -22.44 20.71 -7.46
CA PRO A 121 -22.46 19.25 -7.38
C PRO A 121 -21.49 18.69 -6.34
N LEU A 122 -20.31 19.30 -6.17
CA LEU A 122 -19.30 18.82 -5.20
C LEU A 122 -19.76 18.92 -3.75
N PHE A 123 -20.66 19.86 -3.43
CA PHE A 123 -21.08 20.17 -2.07
C PHE A 123 -22.53 19.80 -1.76
N GLN A 124 -23.18 19.11 -2.68
CA GLN A 124 -24.56 18.71 -2.48
C GLN A 124 -24.70 17.75 -1.29
N GLY A 125 -25.53 18.10 -0.32
CA GLY A 125 -25.74 17.31 0.90
C GLY A 125 -24.66 17.49 1.98
N ILE A 126 -23.67 18.37 1.77
CA ILE A 126 -22.62 18.67 2.74
C ILE A 126 -23.04 19.89 3.59
N PRO A 127 -22.78 19.87 4.92
CA PRO A 127 -23.07 21.01 5.78
C PRO A 127 -22.38 22.29 5.30
N GLN A 128 -23.07 23.44 5.44
CA GLN A 128 -22.53 24.74 5.03
C GLN A 128 -21.21 25.08 5.71
N THR A 129 -21.04 24.72 6.97
CA THR A 129 -19.76 24.80 7.70
C THR A 129 -19.19 23.41 7.84
N ASN A 130 -17.95 23.22 7.43
CA ASN A 130 -17.27 21.94 7.41
C ASN A 130 -15.81 22.11 7.82
N VAL A 131 -15.13 21.04 8.20
CA VAL A 131 -13.69 21.02 8.52
C VAL A 131 -12.92 20.36 7.39
N CYS A 132 -11.93 21.05 6.87
CA CYS A 132 -11.06 20.56 5.81
C CYS A 132 -9.60 20.56 6.24
N TRP A 133 -8.79 19.74 5.59
CA TRP A 133 -7.35 19.74 5.74
C TRP A 133 -6.70 20.68 4.73
N MET A 134 -6.09 21.75 5.22
CA MET A 134 -5.32 22.68 4.44
C MET A 134 -3.83 22.36 4.52
N SER A 135 -3.10 22.59 3.43
CA SER A 135 -1.65 22.41 3.37
C SER A 135 -1.08 23.28 2.24
N HIS A 136 -1.13 24.61 2.42
CA HIS A 136 -0.69 25.53 1.38
C HIS A 136 -0.10 26.84 1.93
N THR A 137 0.83 27.40 1.17
CA THR A 137 1.37 28.74 1.33
C THR A 137 0.81 29.69 0.27
N ASP A 138 0.64 29.21 -0.96
CA ASP A 138 0.03 29.97 -2.04
C ASP A 138 -1.49 29.71 -2.09
N TYR A 139 -2.23 30.72 -2.55
CA TYR A 139 -3.68 30.67 -2.68
C TYR A 139 -4.17 31.35 -3.96
N ILE A 140 -5.37 31.01 -4.39
CA ILE A 140 -6.02 31.68 -5.52
C ILE A 140 -6.54 33.03 -5.04
N SER A 141 -5.95 34.14 -5.54
CA SER A 141 -6.31 35.51 -5.16
C SER A 141 -7.25 36.19 -6.17
N GLY A 142 -7.42 35.61 -7.37
CA GLY A 142 -8.32 36.13 -8.39
C GLY A 142 -8.90 35.02 -9.27
N LEU A 143 -10.23 35.05 -9.44
CA LEU A 143 -10.95 34.08 -10.25
C LEU A 143 -10.61 34.20 -11.74
N PRO A 144 -10.49 33.08 -12.46
CA PRO A 144 -10.53 33.10 -13.93
C PRO A 144 -11.91 33.50 -14.44
N HIS A 145 -11.97 33.95 -15.69
CA HIS A 145 -13.24 34.29 -16.34
C HIS A 145 -14.18 33.06 -16.39
N GLY A 146 -15.44 33.25 -16.03
CA GLY A 146 -16.46 32.19 -16.05
C GLY A 146 -16.52 31.34 -14.79
N PHE A 147 -15.57 31.52 -13.85
CA PHE A 147 -15.60 30.83 -12.56
C PHE A 147 -16.34 31.64 -11.49
N HIS A 148 -16.89 30.95 -10.51
CA HIS A 148 -17.42 31.54 -9.28
C HIS A 148 -16.91 30.77 -8.05
N VAL A 149 -16.94 31.44 -6.88
CA VAL A 149 -16.52 30.85 -5.61
C VAL A 149 -17.62 29.95 -5.07
N THR A 150 -17.25 28.75 -4.63
CA THR A 150 -18.18 27.78 -4.02
C THR A 150 -17.86 27.51 -2.56
N ALA A 151 -16.62 27.76 -2.10
CA ALA A 151 -16.26 27.71 -0.68
C ALA A 151 -15.14 28.71 -0.34
N ARG A 152 -15.06 29.11 0.93
CA ARG A 152 -14.05 30.04 1.45
C ARG A 152 -13.64 29.71 2.88
N THR A 153 -12.46 30.23 3.28
CA THR A 153 -12.04 30.34 4.68
C THR A 153 -11.78 31.81 5.03
N PRO A 154 -11.57 32.15 6.29
CA PRO A 154 -11.18 33.52 6.66
C PRO A 154 -9.88 34.00 5.99
N VAL A 155 -8.97 33.10 5.66
CA VAL A 155 -7.64 33.39 5.06
C VAL A 155 -7.64 33.13 3.56
N CYS A 156 -8.36 32.12 3.09
CA CYS A 156 -8.45 31.74 1.68
C CYS A 156 -9.84 32.07 1.12
N PRO A 157 -10.04 33.27 0.50
CA PRO A 157 -11.34 33.70 -0.03
C PRO A 157 -11.87 32.83 -1.17
N ILE A 158 -11.00 32.07 -1.83
CA ILE A 158 -11.33 31.13 -2.90
C ILE A 158 -10.79 29.75 -2.50
N ALA A 159 -11.41 29.15 -1.49
CA ALA A 159 -11.07 27.79 -1.04
C ALA A 159 -11.65 26.71 -1.97
N ALA A 160 -12.71 27.04 -2.71
CA ALA A 160 -13.17 26.25 -3.84
C ALA A 160 -13.82 27.17 -4.90
N MET A 161 -13.72 26.75 -6.16
CA MET A 161 -14.30 27.45 -7.30
C MET A 161 -14.75 26.47 -8.37
N GLU A 162 -15.69 26.87 -9.20
CA GLU A 162 -16.12 26.06 -10.34
C GLU A 162 -16.52 26.90 -11.57
N ASN A 163 -16.43 26.26 -12.74
CA ASN A 163 -17.03 26.71 -13.99
C ASN A 163 -17.85 25.54 -14.56
N PRO A 164 -19.15 25.41 -14.19
CA PRO A 164 -19.98 24.29 -14.62
C PRO A 164 -20.16 24.19 -16.14
N ALA A 165 -20.11 25.33 -16.85
CA ALA A 165 -20.27 25.35 -18.30
C ALA A 165 -19.11 24.61 -19.00
N GLU A 166 -17.92 24.68 -18.46
CA GLU A 166 -16.73 23.97 -18.96
C GLU A 166 -16.42 22.71 -18.14
N ARG A 167 -17.25 22.38 -17.12
CA ARG A 167 -17.10 21.22 -16.25
C ARG A 167 -15.77 21.22 -15.47
N LEU A 168 -15.33 22.41 -15.01
CA LEU A 168 -14.10 22.63 -14.27
C LEU A 168 -14.41 22.91 -12.81
N TYR A 169 -13.77 22.17 -11.92
CA TYR A 169 -13.97 22.22 -10.47
C TYR A 169 -12.62 22.28 -9.76
N ALA A 170 -12.52 23.01 -8.67
CA ALA A 170 -11.27 23.17 -7.95
C ALA A 170 -11.50 23.36 -6.45
N VAL A 171 -10.66 22.69 -5.65
CA VAL A 171 -10.63 22.83 -4.19
C VAL A 171 -9.19 23.05 -3.71
N GLN A 172 -8.97 24.03 -2.82
CA GLN A 172 -7.65 24.31 -2.26
C GLN A 172 -7.25 23.31 -1.19
N PHE A 173 -8.21 22.74 -0.48
CA PHE A 173 -8.02 21.73 0.55
C PHE A 173 -7.87 20.32 -0.04
N HIS A 174 -7.57 19.34 0.83
CA HIS A 174 -7.36 17.95 0.48
C HIS A 174 -8.57 17.09 0.87
N PRO A 175 -9.50 16.80 -0.07
CA PRO A 175 -10.66 15.94 0.21
C PRO A 175 -10.30 14.47 0.39
N GLU A 176 -9.12 14.05 -0.07
CA GLU A 176 -8.66 12.67 -0.02
C GLU A 176 -8.21 12.23 1.37
N VAL A 177 -7.84 13.16 2.27
CA VAL A 177 -7.32 12.82 3.60
C VAL A 177 -8.44 12.68 4.63
N MET A 178 -8.24 11.82 5.62
CA MET A 178 -9.25 11.54 6.67
C MET A 178 -9.60 12.76 7.54
N HIS A 179 -8.74 13.78 7.58
CA HIS A 179 -8.97 14.98 8.38
C HIS A 179 -9.93 15.98 7.72
N THR A 180 -10.26 15.78 6.43
CA THR A 180 -11.33 16.50 5.76
C THR A 180 -12.64 15.76 6.01
N GLU A 181 -13.52 16.37 6.80
CA GLU A 181 -14.86 15.84 6.99
C GLU A 181 -15.62 15.89 5.65
N HIS A 182 -16.37 14.85 5.31
CA HIS A 182 -17.10 14.72 4.05
C HIS A 182 -16.23 14.75 2.76
N GLY A 183 -14.90 14.57 2.86
CA GLY A 183 -14.03 14.56 1.67
C GLY A 183 -14.33 13.38 0.72
N THR A 184 -14.73 12.24 1.27
CA THR A 184 -15.15 11.07 0.48
C THR A 184 -16.44 11.35 -0.29
N GLU A 185 -17.40 12.04 0.32
CA GLU A 185 -18.65 12.46 -0.32
C GLU A 185 -18.39 13.45 -1.46
N MET A 186 -17.48 14.41 -1.28
CA MET A 186 -17.09 15.37 -2.33
C MET A 186 -16.49 14.63 -3.54
N LEU A 187 -15.57 13.71 -3.31
CA LEU A 187 -14.98 12.89 -4.39
C LEU A 187 -16.01 11.96 -5.04
N ARG A 188 -16.94 11.41 -4.25
CA ARG A 188 -18.06 10.63 -4.75
C ARG A 188 -18.94 11.46 -5.69
N SER A 189 -19.31 12.67 -5.28
CA SER A 189 -20.11 13.57 -6.12
C SER A 189 -19.38 13.92 -7.42
N PHE A 190 -18.07 14.15 -7.37
CA PHE A 190 -17.30 14.36 -8.59
C PHE A 190 -17.38 13.15 -9.55
N VAL A 191 -17.14 11.93 -9.07
CA VAL A 191 -17.10 10.76 -9.97
C VAL A 191 -18.48 10.33 -10.45
N TYR A 192 -19.54 10.48 -9.63
CA TYR A 192 -20.90 10.07 -9.99
C TYR A 192 -21.70 11.20 -10.66
N ASP A 193 -21.82 12.35 -9.98
CA ASP A 193 -22.73 13.39 -10.40
C ASP A 193 -22.14 14.28 -11.50
N VAL A 194 -20.81 14.51 -11.45
CA VAL A 194 -20.11 15.31 -12.46
C VAL A 194 -19.60 14.45 -13.62
N CYS A 195 -18.92 13.33 -13.34
CA CYS A 195 -18.34 12.49 -14.40
C CYS A 195 -19.33 11.46 -14.96
N GLY A 196 -20.45 11.19 -14.29
CA GLY A 196 -21.48 10.25 -14.73
C GLY A 196 -21.03 8.79 -14.71
N CYS A 197 -20.14 8.43 -13.76
CA CYS A 197 -19.77 7.04 -13.53
C CYS A 197 -20.91 6.29 -12.82
N THR A 198 -20.95 4.97 -12.94
CA THR A 198 -22.00 4.11 -12.38
C THR A 198 -21.48 3.09 -11.35
N GLY A 199 -20.17 3.07 -11.11
CA GLY A 199 -19.55 2.24 -10.07
C GLY A 199 -19.42 0.76 -10.47
N THR A 200 -18.84 0.52 -11.64
CA THR A 200 -18.68 -0.83 -12.21
C THR A 200 -17.43 -1.58 -11.72
N TRP A 201 -16.52 -0.89 -11.06
CA TRP A 201 -15.30 -1.49 -10.52
C TRP A 201 -15.58 -2.30 -9.26
N ARG A 202 -15.80 -3.62 -9.40
CA ARG A 202 -16.13 -4.54 -8.32
C ARG A 202 -15.21 -5.76 -8.34
N MET A 203 -14.85 -6.26 -7.16
CA MET A 203 -13.88 -7.34 -7.03
C MET A 203 -14.43 -8.70 -7.47
N ASP A 204 -15.71 -8.99 -7.33
CA ASP A 204 -16.36 -10.17 -7.87
C ASP A 204 -16.17 -10.26 -9.39
N SER A 205 -16.53 -9.20 -10.09
CA SER A 205 -16.39 -9.09 -11.55
C SER A 205 -14.91 -9.11 -11.98
N PHE A 206 -14.04 -8.42 -11.24
CA PHE A 206 -12.60 -8.45 -11.48
C PHE A 206 -12.04 -9.88 -11.39
N VAL A 207 -12.37 -10.62 -10.33
CA VAL A 207 -11.89 -11.99 -10.10
C VAL A 207 -12.29 -12.90 -11.25
N GLN A 208 -13.57 -12.88 -11.65
CA GLN A 208 -14.06 -13.75 -12.74
C GLN A 208 -13.36 -13.43 -14.07
N LYS A 209 -13.27 -12.14 -14.42
CA LYS A 209 -12.59 -11.69 -15.63
C LYS A 209 -11.10 -12.04 -15.65
N THR A 210 -10.41 -11.82 -14.52
CA THR A 210 -8.98 -12.14 -14.40
C THR A 210 -8.73 -13.64 -14.55
N ILE A 211 -9.56 -14.51 -13.96
CA ILE A 211 -9.44 -15.97 -14.14
C ILE A 211 -9.57 -16.36 -15.62
N GLU A 212 -10.52 -15.76 -16.36
CA GLU A 212 -10.71 -16.01 -17.78
C GLU A 212 -9.51 -15.53 -18.62
N GLU A 213 -9.03 -14.31 -18.38
CA GLU A 213 -7.85 -13.75 -19.04
C GLU A 213 -6.59 -14.59 -18.78
N LEU A 214 -6.36 -15.00 -17.54
CA LEU A 214 -5.24 -15.87 -17.19
C LEU A 214 -5.29 -17.23 -17.88
N ARG A 215 -6.50 -17.82 -17.98
CA ARG A 215 -6.71 -19.09 -18.70
C ARG A 215 -6.38 -18.95 -20.17
N GLN A 216 -6.77 -17.85 -20.81
CA GLN A 216 -6.46 -17.56 -22.22
C GLN A 216 -4.96 -17.26 -22.42
N GLN A 217 -4.35 -16.45 -21.54
CA GLN A 217 -2.94 -16.05 -21.65
C GLN A 217 -1.99 -17.25 -21.48
N ILE A 218 -2.25 -18.11 -20.51
CA ILE A 218 -1.38 -19.25 -20.19
C ILE A 218 -1.67 -20.44 -21.09
N GLY A 219 -2.94 -20.68 -21.43
CA GLY A 219 -3.34 -21.78 -22.31
C GLY A 219 -2.87 -23.13 -21.76
N GLY A 220 -2.07 -23.87 -22.58
CA GLY A 220 -1.47 -25.15 -22.20
C GLY A 220 -0.10 -25.03 -21.49
N GLY A 221 0.38 -23.82 -21.20
CA GLY A 221 1.67 -23.58 -20.59
C GLY A 221 1.72 -23.89 -19.09
N ARG A 222 2.93 -23.92 -18.53
CA ARG A 222 3.17 -24.13 -17.09
C ARG A 222 3.59 -22.82 -16.44
N ALA A 223 3.06 -22.54 -15.26
CA ALA A 223 3.37 -21.33 -14.49
C ALA A 223 4.06 -21.66 -13.17
N LEU A 224 5.03 -20.82 -12.78
CA LEU A 224 5.76 -20.89 -11.53
C LEU A 224 5.44 -19.66 -10.69
N CYS A 225 5.03 -19.86 -9.45
CA CYS A 225 4.72 -18.80 -8.49
C CYS A 225 5.63 -18.89 -7.27
N ALA A 226 6.32 -17.79 -6.94
CA ALA A 226 7.00 -17.67 -5.66
C ALA A 226 5.97 -17.32 -4.58
N LEU A 227 5.67 -18.28 -3.71
CA LEU A 227 4.73 -18.12 -2.62
C LEU A 227 5.48 -17.68 -1.36
N SER A 228 5.34 -16.41 -0.98
CA SER A 228 6.03 -15.86 0.20
C SER A 228 5.25 -16.05 1.52
N GLY A 229 4.03 -16.56 1.46
CA GLY A 229 3.09 -16.59 2.60
C GLY A 229 2.39 -15.23 2.86
N GLY A 230 2.74 -14.18 2.11
CA GLY A 230 2.05 -12.90 2.13
C GLY A 230 0.70 -12.95 1.41
N VAL A 231 -0.15 -11.96 1.69
CA VAL A 231 -1.50 -11.86 1.10
C VAL A 231 -1.45 -11.84 -0.42
N ASP A 232 -0.56 -11.02 -1.01
CA ASP A 232 -0.51 -10.81 -2.46
C ASP A 232 -0.14 -12.10 -3.21
N SER A 233 0.94 -12.75 -2.79
CA SER A 233 1.36 -14.02 -3.40
C SER A 233 0.30 -15.12 -3.21
N SER A 234 -0.42 -15.13 -2.09
CA SER A 234 -1.51 -16.08 -1.84
C SER A 234 -2.70 -15.84 -2.76
N VAL A 235 -3.12 -14.58 -2.92
CA VAL A 235 -4.24 -14.22 -3.82
C VAL A 235 -3.87 -14.51 -5.27
N ALA A 236 -2.65 -14.18 -5.71
CA ALA A 236 -2.16 -14.51 -7.03
C ALA A 236 -2.15 -16.02 -7.29
N ALA A 237 -1.65 -16.81 -6.32
CA ALA A 237 -1.62 -18.27 -6.43
C ALA A 237 -3.04 -18.88 -6.55
N VAL A 238 -4.00 -18.38 -5.75
CA VAL A 238 -5.39 -18.86 -5.80
C VAL A 238 -6.08 -18.48 -7.11
N LEU A 239 -5.87 -17.25 -7.63
CA LEU A 239 -6.38 -16.84 -8.95
C LEU A 239 -5.88 -17.80 -10.04
N LEU A 240 -4.58 -18.10 -10.04
CA LEU A 240 -4.00 -19.01 -11.02
C LEU A 240 -4.46 -20.47 -10.80
N SER A 241 -4.58 -20.93 -9.56
CA SER A 241 -5.13 -22.26 -9.27
C SER A 241 -6.51 -22.43 -9.90
N LYS A 242 -7.40 -21.42 -9.76
CA LYS A 242 -8.73 -21.44 -10.40
C LYS A 242 -8.69 -21.31 -11.93
N ALA A 243 -7.66 -20.67 -12.48
CA ALA A 243 -7.51 -20.50 -13.92
C ALA A 243 -6.94 -21.75 -14.60
N ILE A 244 -5.86 -22.32 -14.07
CA ILE A 244 -5.01 -23.32 -14.74
C ILE A 244 -4.77 -24.60 -13.90
N GLY A 245 -5.25 -24.66 -12.66
CA GLY A 245 -5.18 -25.86 -11.80
C GLY A 245 -3.75 -26.42 -11.66
N SER A 246 -3.57 -27.68 -11.99
CA SER A 246 -2.29 -28.41 -11.84
C SER A 246 -1.16 -27.94 -12.75
N GLN A 247 -1.39 -27.02 -13.69
CA GLN A 247 -0.33 -26.36 -14.46
C GLN A 247 0.48 -25.35 -13.62
N LEU A 248 -0.08 -24.93 -12.44
CA LEU A 248 0.58 -24.05 -11.51
C LEU A 248 1.50 -24.82 -10.57
N THR A 249 2.75 -24.39 -10.45
CA THR A 249 3.67 -24.82 -9.38
C THR A 249 3.95 -23.65 -8.47
N CYS A 250 3.72 -23.82 -7.16
CA CYS A 250 4.02 -22.84 -6.12
C CYS A 250 5.26 -23.28 -5.34
N VAL A 251 6.30 -22.45 -5.33
CA VAL A 251 7.53 -22.67 -4.55
C VAL A 251 7.48 -21.80 -3.30
N PHE A 252 7.55 -22.41 -2.15
CA PHE A 252 7.64 -21.76 -0.86
C PHE A 252 9.02 -22.00 -0.25
N VAL A 253 9.78 -20.93 -0.02
CA VAL A 253 11.11 -20.99 0.58
C VAL A 253 11.00 -20.73 2.09
N ASP A 254 11.20 -21.78 2.89
CA ASP A 254 11.34 -21.66 4.33
C ASP A 254 12.79 -21.26 4.67
N HIS A 255 13.01 -19.95 4.74
CA HIS A 255 14.32 -19.36 5.03
C HIS A 255 14.63 -19.27 6.54
N GLY A 256 13.78 -19.81 7.40
CA GLY A 256 13.98 -19.80 8.85
C GLY A 256 13.69 -18.47 9.56
N LEU A 257 13.39 -17.40 8.83
CA LEU A 257 13.08 -16.07 9.38
C LEU A 257 11.58 -15.76 9.37
N LEU A 258 10.75 -16.81 9.24
CA LEU A 258 9.30 -16.73 9.27
C LEU A 258 8.78 -16.61 10.71
N ARG A 259 7.53 -16.17 10.87
CA ARG A 259 6.83 -16.26 12.15
C ARG A 259 6.69 -17.72 12.60
N LYS A 260 6.42 -17.91 13.89
CA LYS A 260 6.14 -19.24 14.43
C LYS A 260 5.01 -19.92 13.65
N ASN A 261 5.25 -21.15 13.20
CA ASN A 261 4.32 -22.03 12.45
C ASN A 261 3.88 -21.49 11.08
N GLU A 262 4.38 -20.35 10.61
CA GLU A 262 3.91 -19.72 9.37
C GLU A 262 4.10 -20.62 8.14
N GLY A 263 5.21 -21.34 8.04
CA GLY A 263 5.45 -22.29 6.94
C GLY A 263 4.44 -23.44 6.94
N ASP A 264 4.07 -23.95 8.11
CA ASP A 264 3.12 -25.05 8.26
C ASP A 264 1.68 -24.57 7.94
N GLU A 265 1.34 -23.33 8.30
CA GLU A 265 0.07 -22.72 7.92
C GLU A 265 -0.08 -22.56 6.41
N VAL A 266 0.99 -22.14 5.72
CA VAL A 266 1.01 -22.02 4.25
C VAL A 266 0.88 -23.39 3.60
N GLU A 267 1.61 -24.39 4.09
CA GLU A 267 1.55 -25.76 3.60
C GLU A 267 0.19 -26.40 3.82
N ALA A 268 -0.49 -26.10 4.93
CA ALA A 268 -1.86 -26.59 5.19
C ALA A 268 -2.89 -26.05 4.17
N VAL A 269 -2.63 -24.88 3.59
CA VAL A 269 -3.53 -24.26 2.60
C VAL A 269 -3.19 -24.71 1.17
N PHE A 270 -1.92 -24.71 0.81
CA PHE A 270 -1.44 -24.92 -0.56
C PHE A 270 -0.77 -26.28 -0.78
N GLY A 271 -0.45 -27.00 0.27
CA GLY A 271 0.19 -28.31 0.19
C GLY A 271 -0.76 -29.44 -0.23
N ARG A 272 -0.22 -30.65 -0.34
CA ARG A 272 -0.98 -31.82 -0.76
C ARG A 272 -2.13 -32.12 0.20
N GLY A 273 -3.34 -32.10 -0.34
CA GLY A 273 -4.57 -32.25 0.46
C GLY A 273 -5.03 -30.96 1.13
N GLY A 274 -4.41 -29.83 0.83
CA GLY A 274 -4.84 -28.50 1.24
C GLY A 274 -6.06 -28.01 0.49
N THR A 275 -6.40 -26.74 0.68
CA THR A 275 -7.64 -26.14 0.15
C THR A 275 -7.59 -25.93 -1.37
N TYR A 276 -6.40 -25.71 -1.93
CA TYR A 276 -6.23 -25.35 -3.34
C TYR A 276 -5.39 -26.40 -4.10
N ASP A 277 -5.83 -26.70 -5.32
CA ASP A 277 -5.16 -27.65 -6.23
C ASP A 277 -3.99 -26.99 -6.94
N VAL A 278 -2.80 -27.09 -6.35
CA VAL A 278 -1.54 -26.60 -6.90
C VAL A 278 -0.42 -27.60 -6.66
N ASN A 279 0.60 -27.61 -7.51
CA ASN A 279 1.84 -28.32 -7.22
C ASN A 279 2.64 -27.49 -6.22
N PHE A 280 2.61 -27.84 -4.94
CA PHE A 280 3.29 -27.11 -3.88
C PHE A 280 4.64 -27.75 -3.57
N VAL A 281 5.69 -26.92 -3.58
CA VAL A 281 7.06 -27.31 -3.25
C VAL A 281 7.57 -26.44 -2.11
N ARG A 282 7.78 -27.04 -0.93
CA ARG A 282 8.42 -26.37 0.22
C ARG A 282 9.90 -26.70 0.25
N ILE A 283 10.74 -25.67 0.27
CA ILE A 283 12.20 -25.80 0.35
C ILE A 283 12.65 -25.33 1.73
N ASN A 284 13.24 -26.23 2.49
CA ASN A 284 13.86 -25.86 3.75
C ASN A 284 15.29 -25.36 3.48
N ALA A 285 15.45 -24.05 3.56
CA ALA A 285 16.72 -23.35 3.34
C ALA A 285 17.28 -22.70 4.63
N ARG A 286 16.72 -22.99 5.82
CA ARG A 286 17.04 -22.33 7.10
C ARG A 286 18.53 -22.24 7.38
N ASP A 287 19.25 -23.37 7.32
CA ASP A 287 20.68 -23.42 7.63
C ASP A 287 21.49 -22.58 6.66
N ARG A 288 21.08 -22.52 5.40
CA ARG A 288 21.72 -21.75 4.34
C ARG A 288 21.61 -20.24 4.63
N PHE A 289 20.44 -19.77 5.01
CA PHE A 289 20.24 -18.36 5.37
C PHE A 289 21.01 -17.99 6.65
N TYR A 290 20.97 -18.83 7.67
CA TYR A 290 21.73 -18.58 8.91
C TYR A 290 23.23 -18.54 8.65
N ALA A 291 23.76 -19.40 7.80
CA ALA A 291 25.17 -19.40 7.43
C ALA A 291 25.58 -18.09 6.72
N ARG A 292 24.73 -17.58 5.82
CA ARG A 292 24.96 -16.33 5.10
C ARG A 292 24.85 -15.09 5.98
N LEU A 293 24.04 -15.14 7.02
CA LEU A 293 23.81 -14.03 7.96
C LEU A 293 24.79 -14.03 9.15
N LYS A 294 25.63 -15.04 9.27
CA LYS A 294 26.61 -15.15 10.35
C LYS A 294 27.54 -13.95 10.39
N GLY A 295 27.61 -13.25 11.52
CA GLY A 295 28.43 -12.05 11.73
C GLY A 295 27.91 -10.78 11.06
N VAL A 296 26.76 -10.83 10.39
CA VAL A 296 26.15 -9.65 9.73
C VAL A 296 25.28 -8.91 10.73
N THR A 297 25.58 -7.63 10.98
CA THR A 297 24.88 -6.79 11.95
C THR A 297 24.25 -5.55 11.31
N GLU A 298 24.66 -5.18 10.11
CA GLU A 298 24.21 -3.97 9.44
C GLU A 298 22.88 -4.25 8.70
N PRO A 299 21.81 -3.45 8.91
CA PRO A 299 20.46 -3.72 8.40
C PRO A 299 20.37 -3.89 6.89
N GLU A 300 20.99 -2.99 6.11
CA GLU A 300 20.93 -3.08 4.65
C GLU A 300 21.68 -4.29 4.10
N GLN A 301 22.76 -4.70 4.75
CA GLN A 301 23.46 -5.93 4.37
C GLN A 301 22.61 -7.17 4.64
N LYS A 302 21.87 -7.21 5.78
CA LYS A 302 20.93 -8.29 6.06
C LYS A 302 19.86 -8.38 4.96
N ARG A 303 19.23 -7.25 4.62
CA ARG A 303 18.20 -7.18 3.58
C ARG A 303 18.72 -7.71 2.24
N LYS A 304 19.90 -7.24 1.84
CA LYS A 304 20.54 -7.64 0.59
C LYS A 304 20.86 -9.13 0.56
N ILE A 305 21.49 -9.67 1.62
CA ILE A 305 21.84 -11.08 1.71
C ILE A 305 20.61 -11.98 1.68
N ILE A 306 19.56 -11.62 2.43
CA ILE A 306 18.31 -12.39 2.45
C ILE A 306 17.67 -12.38 1.06
N GLY A 307 17.63 -11.22 0.41
CA GLY A 307 17.09 -11.09 -0.94
C GLY A 307 17.84 -11.93 -1.97
N GLU A 308 19.17 -11.76 -2.05
CA GLU A 308 20.02 -12.51 -2.98
C GLU A 308 19.91 -14.03 -2.77
N GLU A 309 19.88 -14.46 -1.52
CA GLU A 309 19.84 -15.88 -1.20
C GLU A 309 18.47 -16.49 -1.54
N PHE A 310 17.39 -15.73 -1.31
CA PHE A 310 16.04 -16.14 -1.71
C PHE A 310 15.96 -16.40 -3.22
N ILE A 311 16.51 -15.50 -4.05
CA ILE A 311 16.54 -15.67 -5.50
C ILE A 311 17.31 -16.95 -5.87
N ARG A 312 18.50 -17.15 -5.31
CA ARG A 312 19.31 -18.32 -5.61
C ARG A 312 18.59 -19.63 -5.30
N VAL A 313 17.96 -19.72 -4.13
CA VAL A 313 17.16 -20.88 -3.74
C VAL A 313 15.99 -21.07 -4.70
N PHE A 314 15.31 -19.99 -5.07
CA PHE A 314 14.19 -20.05 -6.02
C PHE A 314 14.63 -20.48 -7.42
N GLU A 315 15.77 -19.97 -7.93
CA GLU A 315 16.35 -20.39 -9.22
C GLU A 315 16.74 -21.86 -9.25
N GLU A 316 17.35 -22.36 -8.18
CA GLU A 316 17.71 -23.77 -8.03
C GLU A 316 16.44 -24.64 -8.10
N ALA A 317 15.39 -24.26 -7.38
CA ALA A 317 14.10 -24.93 -7.43
C ALA A 317 13.45 -24.88 -8.81
N ALA A 318 13.49 -23.74 -9.47
CA ALA A 318 12.95 -23.58 -10.82
C ALA A 318 13.65 -24.52 -11.83
N ARG A 319 14.96 -24.69 -11.72
CA ARG A 319 15.73 -25.63 -12.55
C ARG A 319 15.35 -27.09 -12.29
N GLU A 320 15.15 -27.47 -11.03
CA GLU A 320 14.71 -28.82 -10.66
C GLU A 320 13.29 -29.14 -11.13
N ILE A 321 12.39 -28.17 -11.08
CA ILE A 321 11.02 -28.25 -11.59
C ILE A 321 11.00 -28.44 -13.11
N GLY A 322 12.02 -27.92 -13.80
CA GLY A 322 12.20 -28.02 -15.24
C GLY A 322 11.48 -26.89 -16.00
N ALA A 323 11.20 -27.12 -17.30
CA ALA A 323 10.68 -26.09 -18.17
C ALA A 323 9.32 -25.53 -17.66
N VAL A 324 9.31 -24.23 -17.40
CA VAL A 324 8.12 -23.42 -17.10
C VAL A 324 8.07 -22.24 -18.05
N ASP A 325 6.88 -21.90 -18.50
CA ASP A 325 6.67 -20.87 -19.52
C ASP A 325 6.46 -19.48 -18.90
N PHE A 326 5.85 -19.43 -17.71
CA PHE A 326 5.41 -18.19 -17.08
C PHE A 326 5.90 -18.07 -15.64
N LEU A 327 6.43 -16.89 -15.29
CA LEU A 327 6.71 -16.52 -13.90
C LEU A 327 5.57 -15.65 -13.36
N VAL A 328 5.03 -16.03 -12.20
CA VAL A 328 3.95 -15.27 -11.55
C VAL A 328 4.54 -14.36 -10.47
N GLN A 329 4.20 -13.08 -10.52
CA GLN A 329 4.58 -12.09 -9.52
C GLN A 329 3.34 -11.45 -8.88
N GLY A 330 3.40 -11.24 -7.57
CA GLY A 330 2.35 -10.60 -6.79
C GLY A 330 2.45 -9.07 -6.79
N THR A 331 2.92 -8.45 -7.87
CA THR A 331 2.99 -7.00 -8.05
C THR A 331 1.61 -6.38 -7.88
N ILE A 332 1.51 -5.30 -7.11
CA ILE A 332 0.27 -4.54 -6.90
C ILE A 332 0.39 -3.12 -7.46
N TYR A 333 -0.73 -2.38 -7.53
CA TYR A 333 -0.76 -1.10 -8.22
C TYR A 333 0.18 -0.03 -7.63
N PRO A 334 0.36 0.11 -6.30
CA PRO A 334 1.38 1.00 -5.72
C PRO A 334 2.79 0.72 -6.25
N ASP A 335 3.20 -0.54 -6.39
CA ASP A 335 4.52 -0.91 -6.93
C ASP A 335 4.70 -0.41 -8.37
N VAL A 336 3.61 -0.43 -9.16
CA VAL A 336 3.58 0.07 -10.55
C VAL A 336 3.75 1.58 -10.60
N ILE A 337 3.06 2.31 -9.71
CA ILE A 337 3.15 3.78 -9.64
C ILE A 337 4.58 4.20 -9.26
N GLU A 338 5.17 3.58 -8.25
CA GLU A 338 6.52 3.87 -7.76
C GLU A 338 7.60 3.56 -8.81
N SER A 339 7.40 2.51 -9.61
CA SER A 339 8.33 2.10 -10.68
C SER A 339 8.26 2.97 -11.93
N GLY A 340 7.25 3.83 -12.07
CA GLY A 340 6.96 4.66 -13.25
C GLY A 340 6.30 3.89 -14.38
N LEU A 341 5.18 4.39 -14.87
CA LEU A 341 4.29 3.78 -15.87
C LEU A 341 4.89 3.58 -17.29
N GLY A 342 6.18 3.82 -17.51
CA GLY A 342 6.76 3.88 -18.85
C GLY A 342 7.98 3.02 -19.14
N LYS A 343 8.51 2.28 -18.17
CA LYS A 343 9.65 1.37 -18.37
C LYS A 343 9.30 -0.01 -17.84
N SER A 344 9.06 -0.94 -18.78
CA SER A 344 9.12 -2.36 -18.51
C SER A 344 10.42 -2.67 -17.74
N ALA A 345 10.26 -3.30 -16.59
CA ALA A 345 11.25 -4.13 -15.93
C ALA A 345 12.54 -3.48 -15.44
N VAL A 346 12.45 -2.44 -14.62
CA VAL A 346 13.35 -2.37 -13.47
C VAL A 346 12.47 -2.15 -12.25
N ILE A 347 11.83 -3.19 -11.79
CA ILE A 347 11.17 -3.22 -10.49
C ILE A 347 12.27 -2.99 -9.48
N LYS A 348 12.28 -1.79 -8.89
CA LYS A 348 13.23 -1.46 -7.83
C LYS A 348 13.10 -2.46 -6.70
N SER A 349 14.22 -3.02 -6.35
CA SER A 349 14.53 -4.13 -5.47
C SER A 349 14.03 -4.03 -4.00
N HIS A 350 13.09 -3.15 -3.64
CA HIS A 350 12.77 -2.91 -2.24
C HIS A 350 11.52 -3.61 -1.72
N HIS A 351 10.60 -4.05 -2.60
CA HIS A 351 9.39 -4.79 -2.19
C HIS A 351 9.29 -6.19 -2.79
N ASN A 352 9.87 -6.45 -3.96
CA ASN A 352 10.16 -7.81 -4.40
C ASN A 352 11.56 -8.17 -3.94
N VAL A 353 11.65 -9.13 -3.05
CA VAL A 353 12.90 -9.69 -2.54
C VAL A 353 13.66 -10.28 -3.71
N GLY A 354 14.60 -9.48 -4.25
CA GLY A 354 15.51 -9.89 -5.30
C GLY A 354 14.99 -9.72 -6.74
N GLY A 355 15.86 -9.34 -7.66
CA GLY A 355 15.60 -9.21 -9.08
C GLY A 355 15.04 -10.47 -9.74
N LEU A 356 14.73 -10.38 -11.02
CA LEU A 356 14.36 -11.55 -11.82
C LEU A 356 15.50 -12.58 -11.84
N PRO A 357 15.17 -13.89 -11.85
CA PRO A 357 16.16 -14.93 -12.03
C PRO A 357 16.93 -14.74 -13.35
N ASP A 358 18.24 -14.51 -13.27
CA ASP A 358 19.09 -14.25 -14.46
C ASP A 358 19.27 -15.49 -15.36
N HIS A 359 18.88 -16.67 -14.88
CA HIS A 359 19.21 -17.95 -15.50
C HIS A 359 18.00 -18.85 -15.83
N VAL A 360 16.78 -18.33 -15.78
CA VAL A 360 15.57 -19.06 -16.15
C VAL A 360 14.85 -18.31 -17.27
N ASP A 361 14.75 -18.93 -18.45
CA ASP A 361 14.08 -18.37 -19.61
C ASP A 361 12.57 -18.55 -19.48
N PHE A 362 11.87 -17.53 -18.96
CA PHE A 362 10.42 -17.44 -19.00
C PHE A 362 9.97 -16.74 -20.29
N LYS A 363 8.88 -17.21 -20.88
CA LYS A 363 8.26 -16.54 -22.04
C LYS A 363 7.68 -15.19 -21.63
N GLU A 364 7.07 -15.14 -20.45
CA GLU A 364 6.37 -13.93 -19.95
C GLU A 364 6.24 -13.94 -18.43
N ILE A 365 6.16 -12.72 -17.84
CA ILE A 365 5.81 -12.52 -16.44
C ILE A 365 4.32 -12.24 -16.35
N VAL A 366 3.64 -12.94 -15.46
CA VAL A 366 2.21 -12.80 -15.20
C VAL A 366 2.00 -12.07 -13.88
N GLU A 367 1.36 -10.91 -13.92
CA GLU A 367 1.11 -10.04 -12.75
C GLU A 367 -0.40 -9.83 -12.55
N PRO A 368 -1.12 -10.80 -11.98
CA PRO A 368 -2.58 -10.77 -11.93
C PRO A 368 -3.17 -9.65 -11.06
N LEU A 369 -2.37 -9.12 -10.13
CA LEU A 369 -2.80 -8.11 -9.15
C LEU A 369 -2.31 -6.70 -9.49
N ARG A 370 -1.62 -6.52 -10.62
CA ARG A 370 -0.97 -5.27 -11.04
C ARG A 370 -1.88 -4.03 -11.02
N LEU A 371 -3.17 -4.22 -11.15
CA LEU A 371 -4.16 -3.15 -11.18
C LEU A 371 -4.81 -2.87 -9.82
N LEU A 372 -4.50 -3.65 -8.78
CA LEU A 372 -5.18 -3.60 -7.49
C LEU A 372 -4.36 -2.86 -6.43
N PHE A 373 -5.04 -2.05 -5.62
CA PHE A 373 -4.52 -1.61 -4.33
C PHE A 373 -4.58 -2.74 -3.30
N LYS A 374 -3.88 -2.60 -2.19
CA LYS A 374 -3.77 -3.64 -1.15
C LYS A 374 -5.11 -4.07 -0.54
N ASP A 375 -6.01 -3.13 -0.33
CA ASP A 375 -7.37 -3.39 0.15
C ASP A 375 -8.23 -4.10 -0.88
N GLU A 376 -8.07 -3.78 -2.18
CA GLU A 376 -8.71 -4.50 -3.29
C GLU A 376 -8.17 -5.93 -3.41
N VAL A 377 -6.86 -6.14 -3.21
CA VAL A 377 -6.29 -7.50 -3.15
C VAL A 377 -6.92 -8.33 -2.04
N ARG A 378 -7.12 -7.74 -0.85
CA ARG A 378 -7.81 -8.42 0.25
C ARG A 378 -9.28 -8.72 -0.09
N ALA A 379 -9.98 -7.77 -0.69
CA ALA A 379 -11.35 -7.98 -1.14
C ALA A 379 -11.43 -9.11 -2.19
N ALA A 380 -10.54 -9.12 -3.19
CA ALA A 380 -10.43 -10.20 -4.15
C ALA A 380 -10.10 -11.54 -3.49
N GLY A 381 -9.26 -11.54 -2.45
CA GLY A 381 -8.95 -12.72 -1.64
C GLY A 381 -10.20 -13.33 -0.97
N ARG A 382 -11.08 -12.47 -0.41
CA ARG A 382 -12.35 -12.91 0.18
C ARG A 382 -13.30 -13.48 -0.87
N GLU A 383 -13.41 -12.84 -2.05
CA GLU A 383 -14.20 -13.35 -3.17
C GLU A 383 -13.70 -14.72 -3.67
N LEU A 384 -12.41 -14.96 -3.57
CA LEU A 384 -11.79 -16.25 -3.90
C LEU A 384 -12.03 -17.34 -2.84
N GLY A 385 -12.55 -16.96 -1.66
CA GLY A 385 -12.76 -17.86 -0.53
C GLY A 385 -11.49 -18.13 0.28
N ILE A 386 -10.50 -17.24 0.21
CA ILE A 386 -9.29 -17.36 1.05
C ILE A 386 -9.69 -17.04 2.50
N PRO A 387 -9.29 -17.88 3.48
CA PRO A 387 -9.63 -17.66 4.88
C PRO A 387 -9.18 -16.28 5.40
N ASP A 388 -10.01 -15.64 6.22
CA ASP A 388 -9.78 -14.29 6.76
C ASP A 388 -8.44 -14.17 7.49
N TYR A 389 -7.98 -15.20 8.20
CA TYR A 389 -6.68 -15.16 8.90
C TYR A 389 -5.48 -15.02 7.95
N LEU A 390 -5.62 -15.40 6.66
CA LEU A 390 -4.62 -15.17 5.62
C LEU A 390 -4.82 -13.82 4.94
N VAL A 391 -6.07 -13.46 4.61
CA VAL A 391 -6.41 -12.21 3.92
C VAL A 391 -6.13 -10.99 4.79
N ASP A 392 -6.49 -11.06 6.08
CA ASP A 392 -6.32 -9.97 7.05
C ASP A 392 -4.97 -10.02 7.78
N ARG A 393 -4.05 -10.85 7.30
CA ARG A 393 -2.70 -10.91 7.86
C ARG A 393 -2.04 -9.52 7.79
N GLN A 394 -1.50 -9.08 8.95
CA GLN A 394 -0.75 -7.82 9.00
C GLN A 394 0.50 -7.90 8.11
N PRO A 395 1.00 -6.75 7.59
CA PRO A 395 2.22 -6.72 6.81
C PRO A 395 3.36 -7.46 7.51
N PHE A 396 4.12 -8.20 6.72
CA PHE A 396 5.33 -8.86 7.18
C PHE A 396 6.46 -8.53 6.19
N PRO A 397 7.59 -8.01 6.67
CA PRO A 397 8.65 -7.57 5.80
C PRO A 397 9.26 -8.72 5.02
N GLY A 398 9.72 -8.46 3.78
CA GLY A 398 10.38 -9.48 2.95
C GLY A 398 11.56 -10.18 3.64
N PRO A 399 12.45 -9.47 4.38
CA PRO A 399 13.51 -10.10 5.16
C PRO A 399 13.03 -10.89 6.40
N GLY A 400 11.74 -10.93 6.68
CA GLY A 400 11.15 -11.64 7.80
C GLY A 400 11.63 -11.11 9.15
N LEU A 401 11.81 -12.01 10.11
CA LEU A 401 12.29 -11.67 11.45
C LEU A 401 13.76 -11.19 11.47
N GLY A 402 14.49 -11.29 10.35
CA GLY A 402 15.87 -10.83 10.26
C GLY A 402 16.06 -9.35 10.61
N ILE A 403 15.05 -8.51 10.31
CA ILE A 403 15.05 -7.06 10.62
C ILE A 403 14.32 -6.73 11.94
N ARG A 404 13.86 -7.74 12.67
CA ARG A 404 13.32 -7.62 14.03
C ARG A 404 14.28 -8.14 15.09
N ILE A 405 15.52 -8.45 14.68
CA ILE A 405 16.63 -8.84 15.55
C ILE A 405 17.74 -7.83 15.35
N ILE A 406 17.91 -6.91 16.30
CA ILE A 406 18.98 -5.92 16.24
C ILE A 406 20.33 -6.63 16.37
N GLY A 407 21.24 -6.35 15.41
CA GLY A 407 22.54 -7.00 15.34
C GLY A 407 22.50 -8.36 14.65
N GLU A 408 23.42 -9.27 14.99
CA GLU A 408 23.57 -10.58 14.34
C GLU A 408 22.34 -11.47 14.49
N VAL A 409 21.90 -12.08 13.42
CA VAL A 409 20.80 -13.05 13.36
C VAL A 409 21.31 -14.46 13.60
N THR A 410 20.74 -15.14 14.60
CA THR A 410 21.05 -16.55 14.91
C THR A 410 19.75 -17.35 15.09
N ALA A 411 19.81 -18.66 14.92
CA ALA A 411 18.64 -19.53 15.10
C ALA A 411 18.03 -19.40 16.51
N GLU A 412 18.86 -19.22 17.56
CA GLU A 412 18.42 -18.99 18.93
C GLU A 412 17.64 -17.69 19.06
N LYS A 413 18.18 -16.58 18.53
CA LYS A 413 17.52 -15.26 18.57
C LYS A 413 16.21 -15.24 17.75
N VAL A 414 16.19 -15.92 16.60
CA VAL A 414 14.98 -16.09 15.82
C VAL A 414 13.91 -16.83 16.61
N HIS A 415 14.28 -17.92 17.29
CA HIS A 415 13.35 -18.67 18.13
C HIS A 415 12.77 -17.80 19.26
N ILE A 416 13.60 -17.02 19.94
CA ILE A 416 13.16 -16.06 20.97
C ILE A 416 12.11 -15.08 20.41
N VAL A 417 12.37 -14.49 19.24
CA VAL A 417 11.42 -13.54 18.61
C VAL A 417 10.15 -14.26 18.17
N GLN A 418 10.25 -15.47 17.62
CA GLN A 418 9.08 -16.26 17.21
C GLN A 418 8.14 -16.53 18.38
N GLU A 419 8.67 -16.94 19.53
CA GLU A 419 7.88 -17.22 20.73
C GLU A 419 7.26 -15.94 21.30
N ALA A 420 8.06 -14.87 21.45
CA ALA A 420 7.58 -13.59 21.98
C ALA A 420 6.52 -12.96 21.08
N ASP A 421 6.73 -12.95 19.75
CA ASP A 421 5.77 -12.43 18.77
C ASP A 421 4.46 -13.24 18.74
N ALA A 422 4.56 -14.56 18.88
CA ALA A 422 3.38 -15.42 18.94
C ALA A 422 2.52 -15.12 20.18
N ILE A 423 3.14 -14.98 21.35
CA ILE A 423 2.46 -14.59 22.60
C ILE A 423 1.80 -13.22 22.43
N TYR A 424 2.52 -12.24 21.91
CA TYR A 424 2.00 -10.89 21.74
C TYR A 424 0.80 -10.84 20.79
N ARG A 425 0.88 -11.52 19.64
CA ARG A 425 -0.22 -11.61 18.68
C ARG A 425 -1.45 -12.32 19.28
N GLU A 426 -1.24 -13.38 20.01
CA GLU A 426 -2.31 -14.11 20.70
C GLU A 426 -3.06 -13.23 21.70
N GLU A 427 -2.35 -12.46 22.53
CA GLU A 427 -2.96 -11.57 23.52
C GLU A 427 -3.69 -10.37 22.90
N ILE A 428 -3.18 -9.82 21.79
CA ILE A 428 -3.86 -8.78 20.99
C ILE A 428 -5.19 -9.33 20.41
N GLU A 429 -5.17 -10.56 19.89
CA GLU A 429 -6.36 -11.20 19.33
C GLU A 429 -7.40 -11.46 20.42
N LYS A 430 -7.00 -12.01 21.57
CA LYS A 430 -7.88 -12.23 22.74
C LYS A 430 -8.49 -10.94 23.27
N ALA A 431 -7.75 -9.83 23.18
CA ALA A 431 -8.25 -8.51 23.59
C ALA A 431 -9.23 -7.88 22.58
N GLY A 432 -9.37 -8.45 21.38
CA GLY A 432 -10.29 -7.97 20.34
C GLY A 432 -9.90 -6.63 19.70
N ILE A 433 -8.68 -6.14 19.93
CA ILE A 433 -8.22 -4.81 19.47
C ILE A 433 -7.46 -4.83 18.14
N ARG A 434 -7.24 -6.01 17.56
CA ARG A 434 -6.49 -6.21 16.32
C ARG A 434 -6.91 -5.27 15.19
N LYS A 435 -8.22 -5.03 15.03
CA LYS A 435 -8.76 -4.22 13.93
C LYS A 435 -8.36 -2.74 13.99
N ASN A 436 -7.97 -2.27 15.17
CA ASN A 436 -7.56 -0.88 15.40
C ASN A 436 -6.07 -0.66 15.14
N LEU A 437 -5.31 -1.75 14.95
CA LEU A 437 -3.87 -1.72 14.79
C LEU A 437 -3.46 -1.95 13.34
N GLY A 438 -2.62 -1.05 12.80
CA GLY A 438 -2.04 -1.21 11.47
C GLY A 438 -0.96 -2.29 11.44
N GLN A 439 -0.07 -2.28 12.46
CA GLN A 439 0.97 -3.30 12.62
C GLN A 439 1.36 -3.43 14.09
N TYR A 440 1.67 -4.66 14.51
CA TYR A 440 2.17 -4.95 15.86
C TYR A 440 3.05 -6.21 15.83
N PHE A 441 4.14 -6.19 16.59
CA PHE A 441 5.14 -7.26 16.63
C PHE A 441 6.07 -7.16 17.84
N ALA A 442 6.82 -8.24 18.07
CA ALA A 442 7.94 -8.26 18.97
C ALA A 442 9.27 -8.18 18.21
N ALA A 443 10.23 -7.43 18.76
CA ALA A 443 11.59 -7.34 18.26
C ALA A 443 12.60 -7.67 19.36
N LEU A 444 13.70 -8.34 19.00
CA LEU A 444 14.80 -8.62 19.92
C LEU A 444 15.78 -7.46 19.88
N THR A 445 15.90 -6.74 20.98
CA THR A 445 16.97 -5.76 21.14
C THR A 445 18.29 -6.50 21.41
N ASN A 446 19.40 -5.87 21.09
CA ASN A 446 20.71 -6.43 21.50
C ASN A 446 21.06 -6.09 22.96
N MET A 447 20.13 -5.46 23.66
CA MET A 447 20.27 -5.11 25.08
C MET A 447 20.12 -6.34 25.96
N ARG A 448 21.06 -6.53 26.87
CA ARG A 448 20.96 -7.50 27.96
C ARG A 448 20.83 -6.78 29.30
N SER A 449 20.09 -7.35 30.20
CA SER A 449 19.90 -6.80 31.52
C SER A 449 20.01 -7.86 32.60
N VAL A 450 20.38 -7.42 33.81
CA VAL A 450 20.35 -8.27 34.99
C VAL A 450 18.90 -8.48 35.41
N GLY A 451 18.54 -9.73 35.65
CA GLY A 451 17.27 -10.15 36.24
C GLY A 451 17.49 -11.05 37.46
N VAL A 452 16.43 -11.28 38.21
CA VAL A 452 16.38 -12.28 39.27
C VAL A 452 15.21 -13.21 38.95
N MET A 453 15.52 -14.45 38.62
CA MET A 453 14.52 -15.47 38.31
C MET A 453 14.71 -16.66 39.28
N GLY A 454 13.75 -16.88 40.17
CA GLY A 454 13.93 -17.74 41.31
C GLY A 454 15.02 -17.19 42.24
N ASP A 455 15.94 -18.04 42.68
CA ASP A 455 17.05 -17.65 43.57
C ASP A 455 18.34 -17.26 42.81
N GLY A 456 18.29 -17.21 41.49
CA GLY A 456 19.44 -16.96 40.63
C GLY A 456 19.40 -15.60 39.90
N ARG A 457 20.60 -14.99 39.73
CA ARG A 457 20.76 -13.85 38.82
C ARG A 457 20.82 -14.34 37.37
N THR A 458 20.11 -13.67 36.51
CA THR A 458 20.15 -13.88 35.03
C THR A 458 20.75 -12.66 34.36
N TYR A 459 21.28 -12.86 33.14
CA TYR A 459 21.76 -11.80 32.26
C TYR A 459 21.27 -12.10 30.86
N ASP A 460 20.01 -11.71 30.61
CA ASP A 460 19.24 -12.13 29.44
C ASP A 460 18.80 -10.94 28.58
N TYR A 461 18.20 -11.22 27.44
CA TYR A 461 17.77 -10.23 26.47
C TYR A 461 16.53 -9.45 26.93
N ALA A 462 16.41 -8.25 26.36
CA ALA A 462 15.18 -7.47 26.39
C ALA A 462 14.44 -7.58 25.04
N ILE A 463 13.14 -7.84 25.12
CA ILE A 463 12.20 -7.78 23.98
C ILE A 463 11.56 -6.39 23.96
N ALA A 464 11.51 -5.77 22.78
CA ALA A 464 10.70 -4.60 22.53
C ALA A 464 9.39 -5.00 21.84
N LEU A 465 8.27 -4.54 22.38
CA LEU A 465 6.95 -4.64 21.78
C LEU A 465 6.67 -3.36 21.03
N ARG A 466 6.14 -3.47 19.82
CA ARG A 466 5.73 -2.38 18.96
C ARG A 466 4.27 -2.59 18.55
N ALA A 467 3.44 -1.53 18.66
CA ALA A 467 2.14 -1.47 18.01
C ALA A 467 1.92 -0.06 17.49
N VAL A 468 1.37 0.06 16.28
CA VAL A 468 1.11 1.34 15.64
C VAL A 468 -0.28 1.40 15.04
N GLU A 469 -0.86 2.60 15.10
CA GLU A 469 -2.06 2.98 14.38
C GLU A 469 -1.64 3.77 13.15
N THR A 470 -2.12 3.36 12.00
CA THR A 470 -1.80 3.98 10.70
C THR A 470 -2.86 3.66 9.68
N SER A 471 -3.08 4.57 8.75
CA SER A 471 -3.98 4.38 7.60
C SER A 471 -3.23 4.05 6.31
N ASP A 472 -2.00 4.53 6.17
CA ASP A 472 -1.25 4.51 4.90
C ASP A 472 0.20 4.01 5.03
N PHE A 473 0.67 3.73 6.24
CA PHE A 473 2.05 3.35 6.58
C PHE A 473 3.11 4.43 6.27
N MET A 474 2.72 5.59 5.76
CA MET A 474 3.63 6.74 5.58
C MET A 474 3.84 7.46 6.91
N THR A 475 2.76 7.66 7.65
CA THR A 475 2.77 8.15 9.04
C THR A 475 2.17 7.09 9.96
N ALA A 476 2.62 7.04 11.20
CA ALA A 476 2.09 6.12 12.19
C ALA A 476 2.25 6.70 13.60
N GLU A 477 1.24 6.52 14.41
CA GLU A 477 1.30 6.82 15.84
C GLU A 477 1.49 5.53 16.65
N SER A 478 2.17 5.61 17.78
CA SER A 478 2.26 4.48 18.70
C SER A 478 0.89 4.24 19.31
N ALA A 479 0.38 3.01 19.20
CA ALA A 479 -0.92 2.64 19.72
C ALA A 479 -0.92 2.68 21.26
N GLN A 480 -2.00 3.20 21.86
CA GLN A 480 -2.18 3.21 23.29
C GLN A 480 -2.81 1.88 23.75
N LEU A 481 -1.98 0.89 24.02
CA LEU A 481 -2.46 -0.40 24.49
C LEU A 481 -2.85 -0.36 25.96
N PRO A 482 -3.92 -1.09 26.38
CA PRO A 482 -4.29 -1.21 27.79
C PRO A 482 -3.13 -1.76 28.62
N TRP A 483 -2.87 -1.14 29.78
CA TRP A 483 -1.78 -1.55 30.67
C TRP A 483 -1.89 -3.01 31.13
N GLU A 484 -3.10 -3.48 31.37
CA GLU A 484 -3.37 -4.86 31.75
C GLU A 484 -2.98 -5.85 30.66
N LEU A 485 -3.14 -5.47 29.38
CA LEU A 485 -2.69 -6.26 28.24
C LEU A 485 -1.17 -6.34 28.22
N LEU A 486 -0.47 -5.20 28.33
CA LEU A 486 0.99 -5.16 28.37
C LEU A 486 1.55 -5.94 29.55
N ALA A 487 0.90 -5.87 30.71
CA ALA A 487 1.29 -6.64 31.89
C ALA A 487 1.15 -8.16 31.67
N ARG A 488 0.04 -8.61 31.05
CA ARG A 488 -0.15 -10.04 30.72
C ARG A 488 0.88 -10.53 29.71
N VAL A 489 1.08 -9.77 28.63
CA VAL A 489 2.09 -10.09 27.60
C VAL A 489 3.48 -10.18 28.21
N THR A 490 3.85 -9.20 29.04
CA THR A 490 5.14 -9.19 29.74
C THR A 490 5.31 -10.43 30.62
N THR A 491 4.30 -10.73 31.42
CA THR A 491 4.33 -11.90 32.33
C THR A 491 4.50 -13.21 31.54
N ARG A 492 3.76 -13.36 30.45
CA ARG A 492 3.86 -14.54 29.60
C ARG A 492 5.23 -14.65 28.93
N ILE A 493 5.72 -13.57 28.30
CA ILE A 493 7.02 -13.58 27.61
C ILE A 493 8.14 -13.95 28.59
N VAL A 494 8.19 -13.33 29.76
CA VAL A 494 9.26 -13.60 30.75
C VAL A 494 9.19 -15.03 31.28
N ASN A 495 8.01 -15.61 31.42
CA ASN A 495 7.84 -16.97 31.97
C ASN A 495 7.96 -18.07 30.92
N GLU A 496 7.52 -17.82 29.68
CA GLU A 496 7.41 -18.83 28.63
C GLU A 496 8.61 -18.80 27.65
N VAL A 497 9.29 -17.64 27.49
CA VAL A 497 10.39 -17.47 26.54
C VAL A 497 11.74 -17.47 27.25
N ARG A 498 12.51 -18.54 27.09
CA ARG A 498 13.85 -18.65 27.69
C ARG A 498 14.80 -17.60 27.11
N GLY A 499 15.66 -17.04 27.95
CA GLY A 499 16.66 -16.04 27.57
C GLY A 499 16.12 -14.60 27.48
N VAL A 500 14.91 -14.36 28.01
CA VAL A 500 14.28 -13.03 28.11
C VAL A 500 13.93 -12.75 29.58
N ASN A 501 14.40 -11.62 30.09
CA ASN A 501 14.08 -11.17 31.44
C ASN A 501 13.50 -9.76 31.50
N ARG A 502 13.29 -9.10 30.35
CA ARG A 502 12.77 -7.74 30.26
C ARG A 502 11.94 -7.53 29.01
N VAL A 503 10.85 -6.79 29.16
CA VAL A 503 9.99 -6.37 28.04
C VAL A 503 9.86 -4.85 28.07
N LEU A 504 10.00 -4.21 26.94
CA LEU A 504 9.88 -2.79 26.69
C LEU A 504 8.70 -2.54 25.73
N TYR A 505 8.11 -1.34 25.77
CA TYR A 505 7.13 -0.90 24.78
C TYR A 505 7.65 0.35 24.07
N ASP A 506 7.69 0.32 22.74
CA ASP A 506 8.14 1.45 21.94
C ASP A 506 6.99 2.42 21.65
N CYS A 507 7.10 3.62 22.22
CA CYS A 507 6.13 4.71 22.12
C CYS A 507 6.45 5.71 21.00
N THR A 508 7.40 5.42 20.11
CA THR A 508 7.87 6.36 19.08
C THR A 508 6.92 6.38 17.89
N GLY A 509 6.52 7.56 17.43
CA GLY A 509 5.76 7.74 16.19
C GLY A 509 6.63 7.65 14.93
N LYS A 510 6.02 7.58 13.77
CA LYS A 510 6.67 7.72 12.46
C LYS A 510 6.10 8.96 11.74
N PRO A 511 6.88 10.01 11.45
CA PRO A 511 8.27 10.21 11.89
C PRO A 511 8.38 10.51 13.41
N PRO A 512 9.56 10.54 14.05
CA PRO A 512 10.91 10.39 13.49
C PRO A 512 11.38 8.93 13.36
N GLY A 513 10.73 7.98 14.05
CA GLY A 513 11.06 6.57 13.91
C GLY A 513 10.53 5.96 12.62
N THR A 514 10.91 4.70 12.37
CA THR A 514 10.27 3.82 11.38
C THR A 514 9.30 2.88 12.09
N ILE A 515 8.49 2.12 11.35
CA ILE A 515 7.63 1.10 11.96
C ILE A 515 8.48 -0.09 12.37
N GLU A 516 9.25 -0.66 11.44
CA GLU A 516 10.21 -1.74 11.72
C GLU A 516 11.47 -1.18 12.41
N PHE A 517 12.22 -2.03 13.11
CA PHE A 517 13.42 -1.61 13.86
C PHE A 517 14.68 -1.52 13.01
N GLU A 518 14.77 -2.33 11.94
CA GLU A 518 15.88 -2.33 10.98
C GLU A 518 15.38 -2.33 9.52
#